data_5e3cabcdc898037e9891c47318a8ecab
#
_entry.id   5e3cabcdc898037e9891c47318a8ecab
#
_cell.length_a   1.000
_cell.length_b   1.000
_cell.length_c   1.000
_cell.angle_alpha   90.00
_cell.angle_beta   90.00
_cell.angle_gamma   90.00
#
_symmetry.space_group_name_H-M   'P 1'
#
loop_
_entity.id
_entity.type
_entity.pdbx_description
1 polymer ?
#
loop_
_entity_poly.entity_id
_entity_poly.type
_entity_poly.pdbx_seq_one_letter_code
_entity_poly.pdbx_strand_id
1 'polypeptide(L)'
;MKKNIIFITTDHQRHDTIHMIQNNKEVTPNLNKLVEEGIEFENAYTTCPLCVPARTSLATGAFPTRTRMVINDLKHPSLETRNLKTIHEFLFEAGYKVNHFGMQHITLQPSLGERLNFQNFITDDDYEVICKENKIPLFGTEEDRVNIIERHGNIYEEKKYTGSNVSIFNHARNLYRDQFYADKLFEYLETEDFEEPVAIFVNLWCPHPPLKVLEEYIDKFEDPVLPENINTPALNEPLSRRKGVAAQLAEEHDIEHWKKVWKAYLGMTNYSDEIIGKIIDKLKEKNVYDDTMIVFTADHGDHLGQHKMFQKMEMYDQAIKIPLIIKMPEVEKQKIKCNVSHLDVVPTILDFLNIDVKDYSFDGESLKENILEGGFPENRTIYCQYSGNQVAIGDLRRCIIENGYKYVWDNENGEELFDLINDKLEMNNLANDAELKEVKLKLKNKLKEFLNKKNDWVKI
;
A
#
# COMPACT_ATOMS: atom_id res chain seq x y z
N MET A 1 -14.53 -25.47 12.71
CA MET A 1 -15.15 -24.13 12.88
C MET A 1 -14.61 -23.20 11.81
N LYS A 2 -15.34 -22.17 11.41
CA LYS A 2 -14.79 -21.14 10.52
C LYS A 2 -13.70 -20.36 11.27
N LYS A 3 -12.60 -20.04 10.60
CA LYS A 3 -11.49 -19.27 11.17
C LYS A 3 -11.86 -17.79 11.22
N ASN A 4 -11.42 -17.06 12.22
CA ASN A 4 -11.50 -15.59 12.22
C ASN A 4 -10.49 -15.01 11.23
N ILE A 5 -10.70 -13.77 10.81
CA ILE A 5 -9.76 -13.03 9.97
C ILE A 5 -9.56 -11.62 10.49
N ILE A 6 -8.31 -11.19 10.58
CA ILE A 6 -7.93 -9.79 10.77
C ILE A 6 -7.09 -9.35 9.60
N PHE A 7 -7.58 -8.36 8.88
CA PHE A 7 -6.92 -7.78 7.71
C PHE A 7 -6.42 -6.38 8.08
N ILE A 8 -5.10 -6.22 8.16
CA ILE A 8 -4.45 -4.98 8.58
C ILE A 8 -3.76 -4.34 7.38
N THR A 9 -4.04 -3.07 7.13
CA THR A 9 -3.32 -2.27 6.13
C THR A 9 -2.78 -0.99 6.75
N THR A 10 -1.59 -0.59 6.33
CA THR A 10 -1.00 0.72 6.60
C THR A 10 -0.98 1.55 5.32
N ASP A 11 -0.82 2.88 5.44
CA ASP A 11 -0.69 3.77 4.30
C ASP A 11 0.76 4.26 4.16
N HIS A 12 1.35 4.21 2.97
CA HIS A 12 2.74 4.58 2.68
C HIS A 12 3.82 3.72 3.37
N GLN A 13 3.51 2.56 3.93
CA GLN A 13 4.55 1.76 4.57
C GLN A 13 5.39 1.00 3.54
N ARG A 14 6.68 1.27 3.54
CA ARG A 14 7.67 0.64 2.67
C ARG A 14 7.86 -0.84 3.02
N HIS A 15 8.08 -1.67 2.01
CA HIS A 15 8.36 -3.10 2.18
C HIS A 15 9.62 -3.37 3.04
N ASP A 16 10.64 -2.52 2.90
CA ASP A 16 11.93 -2.67 3.59
C ASP A 16 11.92 -2.25 5.06
N THR A 17 10.78 -1.81 5.60
CA THR A 17 10.60 -1.60 7.05
C THR A 17 10.50 -2.91 7.83
N ILE A 18 10.12 -4.01 7.16
CA ILE A 18 10.18 -5.36 7.71
C ILE A 18 11.65 -5.78 7.80
N HIS A 19 12.06 -6.34 8.96
CA HIS A 19 13.44 -6.66 9.30
C HIS A 19 14.41 -5.48 9.36
N MET A 20 13.91 -4.23 9.19
CA MET A 20 14.77 -3.06 9.26
C MET A 20 15.28 -2.85 10.68
N ILE A 21 16.61 -2.69 10.78
CA ILE A 21 17.29 -2.33 12.02
C ILE A 21 17.93 -0.95 11.85
N GLN A 22 17.64 -0.04 12.75
CA GLN A 22 18.26 1.27 12.84
C GLN A 22 18.90 1.45 14.21
N ASN A 23 20.23 1.65 14.24
CA ASN A 23 20.99 1.84 15.49
C ASN A 23 20.70 0.75 16.55
N ASN A 24 20.73 -0.54 16.14
CA ASN A 24 20.40 -1.72 16.95
C ASN A 24 18.94 -1.77 17.48
N LYS A 25 18.02 -1.02 16.89
CA LYS A 25 16.59 -1.11 17.19
C LYS A 25 15.82 -1.60 15.97
N GLU A 26 14.97 -2.58 16.15
CA GLU A 26 14.03 -3.00 15.11
C GLU A 26 12.97 -1.95 14.89
N VAL A 27 12.65 -1.66 13.63
CA VAL A 27 11.61 -0.70 13.28
C VAL A 27 10.22 -1.30 13.49
N THR A 28 10.05 -2.57 13.12
CA THR A 28 8.76 -3.28 13.20
C THR A 28 8.90 -4.61 13.96
N PRO A 29 9.19 -4.58 15.28
CA PRO A 29 9.45 -5.80 16.05
C PRO A 29 8.25 -6.75 16.15
N ASN A 30 7.01 -6.24 16.11
CA ASN A 30 5.82 -7.09 16.19
C ASN A 30 5.50 -7.72 14.83
N LEU A 31 5.65 -7.01 13.73
CA LEU A 31 5.57 -7.58 12.38
C LEU A 31 6.69 -8.58 12.12
N ASN A 32 7.91 -8.33 12.61
CA ASN A 32 8.99 -9.30 12.52
C ASN A 32 8.65 -10.61 13.25
N LYS A 33 8.00 -10.55 14.42
CA LYS A 33 7.49 -11.74 15.10
C LYS A 33 6.37 -12.43 14.29
N LEU A 34 5.48 -11.65 13.64
CA LEU A 34 4.44 -12.22 12.81
C LEU A 34 5.01 -12.96 11.59
N VAL A 35 6.12 -12.46 11.01
CA VAL A 35 6.88 -13.17 9.97
C VAL A 35 7.41 -14.52 10.46
N GLU A 36 7.88 -14.61 11.72
CA GLU A 36 8.37 -15.86 12.29
C GLU A 36 7.26 -16.91 12.52
N GLU A 37 6.00 -16.49 12.46
CA GLU A 37 4.84 -17.36 12.63
C GLU A 37 3.97 -17.49 11.36
N GLY A 38 4.35 -16.83 10.26
CA GLY A 38 3.54 -16.71 9.05
C GLY A 38 4.32 -16.87 7.75
N ILE A 39 3.72 -16.44 6.68
CA ILE A 39 4.24 -16.45 5.32
C ILE A 39 4.64 -15.03 4.95
N GLU A 40 5.94 -14.81 4.69
CA GLU A 40 6.47 -13.57 4.14
C GLU A 40 6.59 -13.66 2.63
N PHE A 41 6.04 -12.69 1.90
CA PHE A 41 6.23 -12.54 0.46
C PHE A 41 7.26 -11.44 0.21
N GLU A 42 8.49 -11.82 -0.16
CA GLU A 42 9.58 -10.85 -0.37
C GLU A 42 9.33 -9.89 -1.54
N ASN A 43 8.57 -10.32 -2.56
CA ASN A 43 8.33 -9.57 -3.78
C ASN A 43 6.83 -9.38 -4.02
N ALA A 44 6.17 -8.70 -3.08
CA ALA A 44 4.77 -8.29 -3.23
C ALA A 44 4.69 -6.86 -3.82
N TYR A 45 3.75 -6.66 -4.75
CA TYR A 45 3.61 -5.41 -5.47
C TYR A 45 2.17 -4.90 -5.47
N THR A 46 2.02 -3.58 -5.32
CA THR A 46 0.74 -2.90 -5.52
C THR A 46 0.39 -2.80 -7.01
N THR A 47 -0.88 -2.65 -7.31
CA THR A 47 -1.37 -2.43 -8.69
C THR A 47 -1.19 -0.98 -9.16
N CYS A 48 -1.06 -0.05 -8.20
CA CYS A 48 -0.95 1.38 -8.46
C CYS A 48 -0.31 2.07 -7.25
N PRO A 49 0.68 2.96 -7.43
CA PRO A 49 1.25 3.74 -6.33
C PRO A 49 0.35 4.92 -5.93
N LEU A 50 -0.93 4.66 -5.64
CA LEU A 50 -1.94 5.60 -5.16
C LEU A 50 -2.95 4.90 -4.27
N CYS A 51 -3.36 5.54 -3.17
CA CYS A 51 -4.22 4.96 -2.14
C CYS A 51 -5.56 4.43 -2.70
N VAL A 52 -6.37 5.28 -3.35
CA VAL A 52 -7.71 4.89 -3.84
C VAL A 52 -7.65 3.75 -4.87
N PRO A 53 -6.85 3.82 -5.95
CA PRO A 53 -6.73 2.72 -6.88
C PRO A 53 -6.20 1.43 -6.26
N ALA A 54 -5.14 1.52 -5.41
CA ALA A 54 -4.55 0.36 -4.76
C ALA A 54 -5.54 -0.33 -3.82
N ARG A 55 -6.21 0.44 -2.93
CA ARG A 55 -7.15 -0.10 -1.94
C ARG A 55 -8.42 -0.64 -2.58
N THR A 56 -8.95 0.04 -3.63
CA THR A 56 -10.10 -0.48 -4.38
C THR A 56 -9.74 -1.79 -5.10
N SER A 57 -8.53 -1.88 -5.68
CA SER A 57 -8.03 -3.12 -6.29
C SER A 57 -7.81 -4.23 -5.27
N LEU A 58 -7.18 -3.91 -4.13
CA LEU A 58 -6.96 -4.86 -3.04
C LEU A 58 -8.29 -5.41 -2.50
N ALA A 59 -9.30 -4.56 -2.31
CA ALA A 59 -10.59 -4.99 -1.78
C ALA A 59 -11.42 -5.83 -2.74
N THR A 60 -11.27 -5.61 -4.07
CA THR A 60 -12.10 -6.26 -5.10
C THR A 60 -11.39 -7.37 -5.87
N GLY A 61 -10.06 -7.48 -5.78
CA GLY A 61 -9.25 -8.35 -6.64
C GLY A 61 -9.31 -7.96 -8.12
N ALA A 62 -9.67 -6.70 -8.43
CA ALA A 62 -9.81 -6.20 -9.78
C ALA A 62 -8.77 -5.11 -10.10
N PHE A 63 -8.12 -5.20 -11.27
CA PHE A 63 -7.09 -4.24 -11.68
C PHE A 63 -7.69 -2.83 -11.88
N PRO A 64 -6.94 -1.73 -11.66
CA PRO A 64 -7.50 -0.38 -11.70
C PRO A 64 -8.20 0.00 -13.01
N THR A 65 -7.78 -0.53 -14.16
CA THR A 65 -8.48 -0.30 -15.44
C THR A 65 -9.87 -0.92 -15.47
N ARG A 66 -10.10 -2.00 -14.72
CA ARG A 66 -11.41 -2.67 -14.58
C ARG A 66 -12.29 -1.93 -13.58
N THR A 67 -11.74 -1.46 -12.47
CA THR A 67 -12.49 -0.65 -11.49
C THR A 67 -12.78 0.76 -12.01
N ARG A 68 -11.98 1.26 -12.96
CA ARG A 68 -11.93 2.65 -13.42
C ARG A 68 -11.58 3.65 -12.29
N MET A 69 -11.19 3.16 -11.14
CA MET A 69 -10.58 3.97 -10.10
C MET A 69 -9.07 4.02 -10.36
N VAL A 70 -8.61 5.06 -11.04
CA VAL A 70 -7.24 5.16 -11.59
C VAL A 70 -6.46 6.37 -11.07
N ILE A 71 -7.14 7.24 -10.31
CA ILE A 71 -6.60 8.42 -9.62
C ILE A 71 -7.15 8.47 -8.18
N ASN A 72 -6.60 9.33 -7.33
CA ASN A 72 -7.05 9.52 -5.94
C ASN A 72 -8.34 10.36 -5.89
N ASP A 73 -9.44 9.81 -6.37
CA ASP A 73 -10.76 10.45 -6.30
C ASP A 73 -11.66 9.70 -5.31
N LEU A 74 -11.86 10.31 -4.14
CA LEU A 74 -12.73 9.79 -3.09
C LEU A 74 -14.22 10.13 -3.30
N LYS A 75 -14.51 11.11 -4.15
CA LYS A 75 -15.86 11.70 -4.27
C LYS A 75 -16.66 11.17 -5.46
N HIS A 76 -15.98 10.72 -6.50
CA HIS A 76 -16.60 10.33 -7.76
C HIS A 76 -16.30 8.86 -8.08
N PRO A 77 -17.01 7.91 -7.42
CA PRO A 77 -16.85 6.50 -7.70
C PRO A 77 -17.24 6.17 -9.15
N SER A 78 -16.46 5.27 -9.77
CA SER A 78 -16.81 4.76 -11.09
C SER A 78 -18.04 3.86 -11.03
N LEU A 79 -18.90 3.95 -12.06
CA LEU A 79 -20.06 3.07 -12.22
C LEU A 79 -19.66 1.60 -12.41
N GLU A 80 -18.47 1.33 -12.94
CA GLU A 80 -17.94 -0.01 -13.13
C GLU A 80 -17.79 -0.77 -11.81
N THR A 81 -17.59 -0.05 -10.71
CA THR A 81 -17.48 -0.64 -9.37
C THR A 81 -18.78 -1.25 -8.85
N ARG A 82 -19.93 -0.94 -9.46
CA ARG A 82 -21.25 -1.52 -9.08
C ARG A 82 -21.29 -3.03 -9.21
N ASN A 83 -20.60 -3.56 -10.20
CA ASN A 83 -20.59 -4.99 -10.51
C ASN A 83 -19.43 -5.74 -9.86
N LEU A 84 -18.62 -5.04 -9.05
CA LEU A 84 -17.49 -5.63 -8.34
C LEU A 84 -17.88 -5.89 -6.90
N LYS A 85 -17.57 -7.08 -6.42
CA LYS A 85 -17.74 -7.49 -5.04
C LYS A 85 -16.44 -7.31 -4.28
N THR A 86 -16.54 -6.89 -3.04
CA THR A 86 -15.39 -6.73 -2.15
C THR A 86 -15.19 -7.97 -1.26
N ILE A 87 -13.99 -8.12 -0.71
CA ILE A 87 -13.73 -9.13 0.31
C ILE A 87 -14.69 -9.01 1.50
N HIS A 88 -15.09 -7.79 1.88
CA HIS A 88 -16.07 -7.55 2.95
C HIS A 88 -17.41 -8.19 2.64
N GLU A 89 -17.91 -8.05 1.40
CA GLU A 89 -19.18 -8.65 0.96
C GLU A 89 -19.09 -10.18 0.91
N PHE A 90 -17.98 -10.74 0.41
CA PHE A 90 -17.79 -12.20 0.41
C PHE A 90 -17.80 -12.79 1.82
N LEU A 91 -17.12 -12.13 2.76
CA LEU A 91 -17.10 -12.57 4.17
C LEU A 91 -18.46 -12.42 4.83
N PHE A 92 -19.15 -11.30 4.58
CA PHE A 92 -20.51 -11.08 5.10
C PHE A 92 -21.49 -12.15 4.61
N GLU A 93 -21.52 -12.44 3.32
CA GLU A 93 -22.35 -13.49 2.73
C GLU A 93 -22.00 -14.90 3.22
N ALA A 94 -20.72 -15.10 3.55
CA ALA A 94 -20.26 -16.32 4.20
C ALA A 94 -20.64 -16.40 5.69
N GLY A 95 -21.34 -15.40 6.24
CA GLY A 95 -21.84 -15.37 7.61
C GLY A 95 -20.81 -14.93 8.65
N TYR A 96 -19.86 -14.08 8.27
CA TYR A 96 -18.97 -13.41 9.21
C TYR A 96 -19.64 -12.16 9.79
N LYS A 97 -19.37 -11.86 11.06
CA LYS A 97 -19.56 -10.52 11.62
C LYS A 97 -18.46 -9.61 11.05
N VAL A 98 -18.80 -8.68 10.18
CA VAL A 98 -17.81 -7.82 9.49
C VAL A 98 -17.68 -6.50 10.21
N ASN A 99 -16.43 -6.13 10.54
CA ASN A 99 -16.07 -4.91 11.24
C ASN A 99 -15.00 -4.16 10.47
N HIS A 100 -15.05 -2.82 10.48
CA HIS A 100 -14.07 -1.95 9.86
C HIS A 100 -13.67 -0.83 10.81
N PHE A 101 -12.38 -0.68 11.06
CA PHE A 101 -11.79 0.37 11.88
C PHE A 101 -10.64 1.03 11.13
N GLY A 102 -10.77 2.32 10.85
CA GLY A 102 -9.70 3.06 10.22
C GLY A 102 -10.05 3.71 8.89
N MET A 103 -9.03 4.16 8.22
CA MET A 103 -9.16 4.91 6.97
C MET A 103 -9.90 4.12 5.88
N GLN A 104 -10.90 4.76 5.28
CA GLN A 104 -11.71 4.17 4.23
C GLN A 104 -11.45 4.89 2.89
N HIS A 105 -10.52 4.38 2.10
CA HIS A 105 -10.21 4.86 0.75
C HIS A 105 -10.59 3.83 -0.35
N ILE A 106 -11.53 2.95 -0.05
CA ILE A 106 -12.13 2.02 -1.02
C ILE A 106 -13.31 2.72 -1.69
N THR A 107 -13.12 3.24 -2.88
CA THR A 107 -14.13 4.05 -3.56
C THR A 107 -14.97 3.20 -4.49
N LEU A 108 -16.26 3.05 -4.14
CA LEU A 108 -17.23 2.17 -4.79
C LEU A 108 -18.58 2.85 -4.97
N GLN A 109 -19.40 2.31 -5.87
CA GLN A 109 -20.81 2.69 -5.99
C GLN A 109 -21.70 1.44 -5.95
N PRO A 110 -22.68 1.33 -5.00
CA PRO A 110 -22.79 2.22 -3.82
C PRO A 110 -21.53 2.17 -2.96
N SER A 111 -21.40 3.07 -1.99
CA SER A 111 -20.27 3.13 -1.07
C SER A 111 -20.15 1.85 -0.23
N LEU A 112 -18.96 1.56 0.29
CA LEU A 112 -18.74 0.34 1.06
C LEU A 112 -19.72 0.20 2.23
N GLY A 113 -19.99 1.27 2.97
CA GLY A 113 -20.93 1.28 4.10
C GLY A 113 -22.39 1.08 3.71
N GLU A 114 -22.77 1.30 2.43
CA GLU A 114 -24.12 1.04 1.92
C GLU A 114 -24.30 -0.39 1.39
N ARG A 115 -23.21 -1.15 1.18
CA ARG A 115 -23.25 -2.48 0.54
C ARG A 115 -23.60 -3.62 1.48
N LEU A 116 -23.27 -3.47 2.76
CA LEU A 116 -23.48 -4.50 3.77
C LEU A 116 -23.71 -3.88 5.14
N ASN A 117 -24.33 -4.66 6.03
CA ASN A 117 -24.55 -4.24 7.41
C ASN A 117 -23.30 -4.60 8.24
N PHE A 118 -22.41 -3.64 8.42
CA PHE A 118 -21.26 -3.80 9.33
C PHE A 118 -21.72 -3.87 10.78
N GLN A 119 -21.06 -4.67 11.60
CA GLN A 119 -21.24 -4.65 13.06
C GLN A 119 -20.63 -3.35 13.64
N ASN A 120 -19.45 -2.98 13.16
CA ASN A 120 -18.82 -1.68 13.41
C ASN A 120 -18.25 -1.13 12.09
N PHE A 121 -18.48 0.14 11.82
CA PHE A 121 -17.95 0.84 10.65
C PHE A 121 -17.45 2.22 11.07
N ILE A 122 -16.22 2.25 11.61
CA ILE A 122 -15.55 3.44 12.14
C ILE A 122 -14.52 3.91 11.10
N THR A 123 -14.70 5.10 10.57
CA THR A 123 -13.96 5.58 9.39
C THR A 123 -13.39 6.99 9.56
N ASP A 124 -12.88 7.55 8.47
CA ASP A 124 -12.41 8.94 8.43
C ASP A 124 -13.52 9.94 8.72
N ASP A 125 -14.78 9.63 8.40
CA ASP A 125 -15.92 10.50 8.68
C ASP A 125 -16.11 10.69 10.19
N ASP A 126 -15.95 9.60 10.98
CA ASP A 126 -16.00 9.65 12.44
C ASP A 126 -14.83 10.44 13.01
N TYR A 127 -13.61 10.22 12.46
CA TYR A 127 -12.44 10.97 12.89
C TYR A 127 -12.53 12.45 12.51
N GLU A 128 -13.15 12.80 11.38
CA GLU A 128 -13.38 14.20 10.99
C GLU A 128 -14.25 14.94 12.01
N VAL A 129 -15.24 14.27 12.61
CA VAL A 129 -16.05 14.86 13.70
C VAL A 129 -15.15 15.21 14.89
N ILE A 130 -14.31 14.27 15.32
CA ILE A 130 -13.35 14.49 16.42
C ILE A 130 -12.39 15.64 16.09
N CYS A 131 -11.88 15.71 14.87
CA CYS A 131 -11.02 16.80 14.42
C CYS A 131 -11.70 18.16 14.50
N LYS A 132 -12.95 18.25 14.04
CA LYS A 132 -13.74 19.51 14.09
C LYS A 132 -13.98 19.98 15.53
N GLU A 133 -14.39 19.07 16.42
CA GLU A 133 -14.64 19.37 17.82
C GLU A 133 -13.37 19.85 18.57
N ASN A 134 -12.23 19.27 18.23
CA ASN A 134 -10.95 19.56 18.89
C ASN A 134 -10.07 20.57 18.11
N LYS A 135 -10.55 21.11 16.98
CA LYS A 135 -9.83 22.05 16.10
C LYS A 135 -8.50 21.48 15.57
N ILE A 136 -8.49 20.20 15.27
CA ILE A 136 -7.34 19.50 14.67
C ILE A 136 -7.45 19.58 13.16
N PRO A 137 -6.43 20.07 12.44
CA PRO A 137 -6.43 20.04 10.96
C PRO A 137 -6.32 18.62 10.45
N LEU A 138 -7.36 18.12 9.76
CA LEU A 138 -7.47 16.72 9.31
C LEU A 138 -6.28 16.28 8.42
N PHE A 139 -5.82 17.17 7.54
CA PHE A 139 -4.74 16.90 6.58
C PHE A 139 -3.52 17.83 6.77
N GLY A 140 -3.31 18.32 8.00
CA GLY A 140 -2.24 19.26 8.33
C GLY A 140 -2.62 20.72 8.14
N THR A 141 -1.68 21.61 8.49
CA THR A 141 -1.79 23.06 8.37
C THR A 141 -1.32 23.55 7.00
N GLU A 142 -1.42 24.84 6.72
CA GLU A 142 -0.82 25.46 5.52
C GLU A 142 0.71 25.27 5.46
N GLU A 143 1.38 25.21 6.61
CA GLU A 143 2.83 24.96 6.70
C GLU A 143 3.22 23.55 6.24
N ASP A 144 2.29 22.59 6.28
CA ASP A 144 2.48 21.23 5.81
C ASP A 144 2.24 21.12 4.30
N ARG A 145 1.89 22.22 3.61
CA ARG A 145 1.51 22.22 2.20
C ARG A 145 2.56 22.83 1.29
N VAL A 146 2.70 22.24 0.10
CA VAL A 146 3.56 22.74 -0.99
C VAL A 146 2.72 22.88 -2.25
N ASN A 147 3.01 23.92 -3.04
CA ASN A 147 2.42 24.09 -4.36
C ASN A 147 3.17 23.25 -5.38
N ILE A 148 2.46 22.40 -6.10
CA ILE A 148 2.98 21.50 -7.12
C ILE A 148 2.27 21.78 -8.43
N ILE A 149 3.01 21.76 -9.52
CA ILE A 149 2.44 21.81 -10.87
C ILE A 149 2.07 20.40 -11.29
N GLU A 150 0.78 20.07 -11.23
CA GLU A 150 0.27 18.81 -11.73
C GLU A 150 -0.07 18.91 -13.22
N ARG A 151 0.31 17.90 -13.98
CA ARG A 151 0.11 17.90 -15.41
C ARG A 151 -1.06 16.98 -15.81
N HIS A 152 -1.94 17.52 -16.65
CA HIS A 152 -3.09 16.82 -17.23
C HIS A 152 -3.00 16.88 -18.76
N GLY A 153 -2.24 15.99 -19.37
CA GLY A 153 -1.91 16.06 -20.79
C GLY A 153 -1.13 17.34 -21.11
N ASN A 154 -1.72 18.28 -21.83
CA ASN A 154 -1.12 19.58 -22.16
C ASN A 154 -1.51 20.72 -21.20
N ILE A 155 -2.30 20.42 -20.18
CA ILE A 155 -2.73 21.40 -19.17
C ILE A 155 -1.85 21.25 -17.94
N TYR A 156 -1.40 22.38 -17.39
CA TYR A 156 -0.63 22.46 -16.15
C TYR A 156 -1.44 23.21 -15.12
N GLU A 157 -1.65 22.59 -13.96
CA GLU A 157 -2.48 23.14 -12.90
C GLU A 157 -1.73 23.12 -11.56
N GLU A 158 -1.71 24.28 -10.88
CA GLU A 158 -1.13 24.35 -9.54
C GLU A 158 -2.07 23.71 -8.51
N LYS A 159 -1.52 22.79 -7.73
CA LYS A 159 -2.23 22.07 -6.66
C LYS A 159 -1.42 22.09 -5.37
N LYS A 160 -2.12 22.12 -4.24
CA LYS A 160 -1.51 21.97 -2.92
C LYS A 160 -1.40 20.51 -2.54
N TYR A 161 -0.19 20.08 -2.25
CA TYR A 161 0.15 18.75 -1.77
C TYR A 161 0.71 18.81 -0.35
N THR A 162 0.62 17.72 0.38
CA THR A 162 1.32 17.57 1.66
C THR A 162 2.81 17.43 1.38
N GLY A 163 3.62 18.29 1.98
CA GLY A 163 5.08 18.27 1.87
C GLY A 163 5.72 17.33 2.89
N SER A 164 7.04 17.41 2.96
CA SER A 164 7.89 16.58 3.83
C SER A 164 8.19 17.22 5.20
N ASN A 165 7.42 18.23 5.62
CA ASN A 165 7.60 18.87 6.92
C ASN A 165 7.31 17.89 8.05
N VAL A 166 8.16 17.96 9.10
CA VAL A 166 8.05 17.14 10.31
C VAL A 166 7.64 18.01 11.48
N SER A 167 6.65 17.58 12.24
CA SER A 167 6.20 18.24 13.45
C SER A 167 5.70 17.25 14.50
N ILE A 168 5.65 17.71 15.75
CA ILE A 168 5.05 16.95 16.86
C ILE A 168 3.53 17.14 16.84
N PHE A 169 2.80 16.05 17.12
CA PHE A 169 1.36 16.11 17.34
C PHE A 169 1.06 16.68 18.73
N ASN A 170 0.67 17.95 18.79
CA ASN A 170 0.52 18.74 20.03
C ASN A 170 -0.89 18.63 20.65
N HIS A 171 -1.55 17.48 20.56
CA HIS A 171 -2.84 17.21 21.20
C HIS A 171 -2.75 15.93 22.02
N ALA A 172 -3.78 15.64 22.80
CA ALA A 172 -3.83 14.39 23.57
C ALA A 172 -3.74 13.16 22.66
N ARG A 173 -3.05 12.11 23.11
CA ARG A 173 -2.77 10.89 22.32
C ARG A 173 -4.03 10.23 21.76
N ASN A 174 -5.13 10.17 22.54
CA ASN A 174 -6.42 9.60 22.09
C ASN A 174 -7.08 10.38 20.93
N LEU A 175 -6.58 11.58 20.62
CA LEU A 175 -6.99 12.38 19.46
C LEU A 175 -6.09 12.15 18.24
N TYR A 176 -5.03 11.33 18.37
CA TYR A 176 -4.22 10.93 17.22
C TYR A 176 -4.99 9.94 16.37
N ARG A 177 -4.96 10.09 15.04
CA ARG A 177 -5.85 9.35 14.13
C ARG A 177 -5.86 7.83 14.37
N ASP A 178 -4.71 7.20 14.32
CA ASP A 178 -4.61 5.74 14.49
C ASP A 178 -4.88 5.30 15.93
N GLN A 179 -4.62 6.16 16.92
CA GLN A 179 -5.02 5.87 18.31
C GLN A 179 -6.54 5.87 18.44
N PHE A 180 -7.23 6.84 17.81
CA PHE A 180 -8.70 6.86 17.81
C PHE A 180 -9.29 5.57 17.23
N TYR A 181 -8.78 5.11 16.08
CA TYR A 181 -9.23 3.84 15.48
C TYR A 181 -8.89 2.64 16.35
N ALA A 182 -7.68 2.60 16.92
CA ALA A 182 -7.23 1.54 17.80
C ALA A 182 -8.07 1.47 19.09
N ASP A 183 -8.40 2.61 19.68
CA ASP A 183 -9.24 2.66 20.89
C ASP A 183 -10.63 2.07 20.61
N LYS A 184 -11.24 2.41 19.45
CA LYS A 184 -12.53 1.84 19.03
C LYS A 184 -12.46 0.34 18.76
N LEU A 185 -11.38 -0.12 18.14
CA LEU A 185 -11.13 -1.54 17.94
C LEU A 185 -10.96 -2.27 19.28
N PHE A 186 -10.20 -1.72 20.23
CA PHE A 186 -9.99 -2.36 21.53
C PHE A 186 -11.26 -2.35 22.37
N GLU A 187 -12.09 -1.29 22.35
CA GLU A 187 -13.43 -1.28 22.95
C GLU A 187 -14.28 -2.45 22.42
N TYR A 188 -14.25 -2.69 21.10
CA TYR A 188 -14.95 -3.84 20.50
C TYR A 188 -14.37 -5.19 20.94
N LEU A 189 -13.04 -5.34 20.87
CA LEU A 189 -12.36 -6.60 21.22
C LEU A 189 -12.56 -6.99 22.70
N GLU A 190 -12.77 -6.03 23.61
CA GLU A 190 -13.10 -6.33 25.01
C GLU A 190 -14.41 -7.10 25.13
N THR A 191 -15.42 -6.77 24.34
CA THR A 191 -16.78 -7.29 24.43
C THR A 191 -17.07 -8.46 23.50
N GLU A 192 -16.26 -8.66 22.44
CA GLU A 192 -16.49 -9.75 21.47
C GLU A 192 -16.10 -11.12 22.07
N ASP A 193 -16.98 -12.09 21.96
CA ASP A 193 -16.82 -13.45 22.47
C ASP A 193 -16.27 -14.46 21.45
N PHE A 194 -16.27 -14.10 20.16
CA PHE A 194 -15.83 -14.94 19.04
C PHE A 194 -16.59 -16.29 18.91
N GLU A 195 -17.83 -16.38 19.41
CA GLU A 195 -18.66 -17.57 19.21
C GLU A 195 -19.05 -17.76 17.73
N GLU A 196 -19.23 -16.65 16.99
CA GLU A 196 -19.42 -16.62 15.55
C GLU A 196 -18.14 -16.12 14.85
N PRO A 197 -17.89 -16.50 13.57
CA PRO A 197 -16.69 -16.08 12.84
C PRO A 197 -16.69 -14.55 12.64
N VAL A 198 -15.58 -13.93 12.98
CA VAL A 198 -15.40 -12.48 12.92
C VAL A 198 -14.40 -12.11 11.80
N ALA A 199 -14.73 -11.08 11.04
CA ALA A 199 -13.83 -10.44 10.10
C ALA A 199 -13.59 -8.99 10.55
N ILE A 200 -12.34 -8.62 10.80
CA ILE A 200 -11.93 -7.28 11.24
C ILE A 200 -10.98 -6.69 10.24
N PHE A 201 -11.33 -5.54 9.67
CA PHE A 201 -10.47 -4.75 8.80
C PHE A 201 -9.92 -3.56 9.61
N VAL A 202 -8.61 -3.45 9.69
CA VAL A 202 -7.90 -2.38 10.40
C VAL A 202 -7.04 -1.62 9.41
N ASN A 203 -7.42 -0.38 9.13
CA ASN A 203 -6.73 0.45 8.14
C ASN A 203 -6.08 1.65 8.84
N LEU A 204 -4.77 1.55 9.09
CA LEU A 204 -4.00 2.59 9.75
C LEU A 204 -3.52 3.65 8.75
N TRP A 205 -3.51 4.91 9.21
CA TRP A 205 -3.00 6.04 8.43
C TRP A 205 -1.48 6.11 8.41
N CYS A 206 -0.83 5.86 9.55
CA CYS A 206 0.62 5.92 9.67
C CYS A 206 1.29 4.83 8.79
N PRO A 207 2.42 5.20 8.15
CA PRO A 207 3.19 6.44 8.26
C PRO A 207 2.91 7.52 7.18
N HIS A 208 1.70 7.64 6.66
CA HIS A 208 1.31 8.64 5.63
C HIS A 208 1.56 10.10 6.09
N PRO A 209 2.10 11.00 5.23
CA PRO A 209 2.18 12.43 5.51
C PRO A 209 0.79 13.10 5.72
N PRO A 210 0.67 14.17 6.52
CA PRO A 210 1.76 14.96 7.11
C PRO A 210 2.48 14.21 8.23
N LEU A 211 3.82 14.37 8.30
CA LEU A 211 4.65 13.67 9.27
C LEU A 211 4.50 14.30 10.65
N LYS A 212 3.33 14.13 11.25
CA LYS A 212 2.99 14.56 12.60
C LYS A 212 3.18 13.38 13.55
N VAL A 213 4.24 13.44 14.34
CA VAL A 213 4.70 12.33 15.17
C VAL A 213 4.27 12.54 16.60
N LEU A 214 3.85 11.49 17.29
CA LEU A 214 3.71 11.52 18.75
C LEU A 214 5.09 11.74 19.40
N GLU A 215 5.16 12.58 20.43
CA GLU A 215 6.41 13.02 21.04
C GLU A 215 7.33 11.85 21.44
N GLU A 216 6.77 10.78 22.00
CA GLU A 216 7.51 9.60 22.44
C GLU A 216 8.11 8.75 21.30
N TYR A 217 7.73 9.02 20.04
CA TYR A 217 8.24 8.27 18.88
C TYR A 217 9.24 9.08 18.04
N ILE A 218 9.31 10.40 18.19
CA ILE A 218 10.18 11.24 17.34
C ILE A 218 11.66 10.92 17.53
N ASP A 219 12.09 10.63 18.76
CA ASP A 219 13.49 10.34 19.10
C ASP A 219 13.80 8.85 19.19
N LYS A 220 12.87 7.99 18.77
CA LYS A 220 13.06 6.54 18.87
C LYS A 220 14.18 6.03 17.95
N PHE A 221 14.35 6.66 16.78
CA PHE A 221 15.36 6.35 15.77
C PHE A 221 16.24 7.57 15.47
N GLU A 222 17.03 7.99 16.46
CA GLU A 222 17.97 9.11 16.31
C GLU A 222 19.03 8.78 15.23
N ASP A 223 19.40 9.81 14.43
CA ASP A 223 20.40 9.75 13.37
C ASP A 223 20.27 8.50 12.47
N PRO A 224 19.14 8.34 11.75
CA PRO A 224 18.87 7.17 10.96
C PRO A 224 19.89 7.00 9.83
N VAL A 225 20.28 5.77 9.55
CA VAL A 225 21.10 5.43 8.38
C VAL A 225 20.23 5.57 7.14
N LEU A 226 20.57 6.53 6.30
CA LEU A 226 19.83 6.78 5.06
C LEU A 226 20.31 5.85 3.93
N PRO A 227 19.43 5.48 2.98
CA PRO A 227 19.83 4.86 1.73
C PRO A 227 20.82 5.72 0.95
N GLU A 228 21.75 5.08 0.24
CA GLU A 228 22.83 5.77 -0.50
C GLU A 228 22.34 6.62 -1.68
N ASN A 229 21.14 6.37 -2.20
CA ASN A 229 20.55 7.10 -3.32
C ASN A 229 19.62 8.25 -2.89
N ILE A 230 19.71 8.72 -1.65
CA ILE A 230 19.03 9.96 -1.22
C ILE A 230 19.50 11.14 -2.09
N ASN A 231 18.57 11.97 -2.55
CA ASN A 231 18.80 13.12 -3.46
C ASN A 231 19.51 12.76 -4.78
N THR A 232 19.55 11.49 -5.16
CA THR A 232 20.29 11.06 -6.34
C THR A 232 19.33 10.44 -7.37
N PRO A 233 19.01 11.14 -8.47
CA PRO A 233 18.23 10.57 -9.57
C PRO A 233 18.95 9.39 -10.23
N ALA A 234 18.19 8.48 -10.83
CA ALA A 234 18.76 7.39 -11.61
C ALA A 234 19.51 7.92 -12.83
N LEU A 235 20.59 7.24 -13.23
CA LEU A 235 21.31 7.54 -14.46
C LEU A 235 20.40 7.30 -15.67
N ASN A 236 20.45 8.20 -16.65
CA ASN A 236 19.62 8.17 -17.85
C ASN A 236 18.12 8.21 -17.57
N GLU A 237 17.73 8.77 -16.42
CA GLU A 237 16.31 8.96 -16.08
C GLU A 237 15.62 9.86 -17.12
N PRO A 238 14.39 9.53 -17.56
CA PRO A 238 13.63 10.41 -18.43
C PRO A 238 13.33 11.76 -17.78
N LEU A 239 13.40 12.86 -18.56
CA LEU A 239 13.09 14.21 -18.07
C LEU A 239 11.66 14.34 -17.51
N SER A 240 10.74 13.51 -17.97
CA SER A 240 9.37 13.45 -17.44
C SER A 240 9.33 13.15 -15.94
N ARG A 241 10.29 12.37 -15.41
CA ARG A 241 10.36 12.05 -13.98
C ARG A 241 10.61 13.27 -13.11
N ARG A 242 11.50 14.20 -13.58
CA ARG A 242 11.78 15.44 -12.82
C ARG A 242 10.62 16.43 -12.81
N LYS A 243 9.69 16.30 -13.75
CA LYS A 243 8.46 17.10 -13.80
C LYS A 243 7.32 16.48 -13.03
N GLY A 244 7.45 15.22 -12.61
CA GLY A 244 6.44 14.49 -11.85
C GLY A 244 6.23 15.07 -10.45
N VAL A 245 5.07 14.78 -9.86
CA VAL A 245 4.68 15.26 -8.52
C VAL A 245 5.69 14.84 -7.46
N ALA A 246 6.12 13.59 -7.46
CA ALA A 246 7.04 13.05 -6.47
C ALA A 246 8.40 13.77 -6.47
N ALA A 247 8.92 14.14 -7.65
CA ALA A 247 10.18 14.87 -7.79
C ALA A 247 10.06 16.32 -7.32
N GLN A 248 8.97 17.00 -7.68
CA GLN A 248 8.72 18.37 -7.23
C GLN A 248 8.58 18.45 -5.70
N LEU A 249 7.97 17.45 -5.06
CA LEU A 249 7.84 17.38 -3.59
C LEU A 249 9.18 17.21 -2.86
N ALA A 250 10.21 16.75 -3.55
CA ALA A 250 11.56 16.53 -3.00
C ALA A 250 12.58 17.58 -3.41
N GLU A 251 12.18 18.62 -4.17
CA GLU A 251 13.11 19.67 -4.60
C GLU A 251 13.65 20.47 -3.40
N GLU A 252 14.95 20.86 -3.51
CA GLU A 252 15.65 21.75 -2.60
C GLU A 252 15.84 21.25 -1.15
N HIS A 253 15.68 19.98 -0.86
CA HIS A 253 15.95 19.42 0.45
C HIS A 253 17.38 18.84 0.55
N ASP A 254 18.04 19.13 1.67
CA ASP A 254 19.37 18.61 1.98
C ASP A 254 19.29 17.27 2.76
N ILE A 255 20.46 16.70 3.05
CA ILE A 255 20.56 15.42 3.77
C ILE A 255 20.03 15.52 5.21
N GLU A 256 20.24 16.66 5.88
CA GLU A 256 19.75 16.86 7.25
C GLU A 256 18.22 16.95 7.31
N HIS A 257 17.59 17.50 6.27
CA HIS A 257 16.15 17.44 6.13
C HIS A 257 15.67 15.99 5.99
N TRP A 258 16.30 15.18 5.12
CA TRP A 258 15.92 13.79 4.93
C TRP A 258 16.13 12.94 6.18
N LYS A 259 17.17 13.19 6.97
CA LYS A 259 17.33 12.54 8.28
C LYS A 259 16.13 12.79 9.18
N LYS A 260 15.64 14.04 9.25
CA LYS A 260 14.42 14.38 10.03
C LYS A 260 13.20 13.65 9.50
N VAL A 261 13.02 13.62 8.18
CA VAL A 261 11.92 12.92 7.53
C VAL A 261 11.95 11.42 7.84
N TRP A 262 13.11 10.77 7.67
CA TRP A 262 13.27 9.34 7.99
C TRP A 262 13.02 9.05 9.47
N LYS A 263 13.58 9.86 10.36
CA LYS A 263 13.34 9.75 11.81
C LYS A 263 11.85 9.77 12.16
N ALA A 264 11.12 10.71 11.61
CA ALA A 264 9.67 10.83 11.80
C ALA A 264 8.91 9.64 11.22
N TYR A 265 9.23 9.28 9.97
CA TYR A 265 8.61 8.15 9.28
C TYR A 265 8.81 6.83 10.01
N LEU A 266 10.04 6.54 10.47
CA LEU A 266 10.34 5.34 11.25
C LEU A 266 9.63 5.33 12.60
N GLY A 267 9.50 6.49 13.26
CA GLY A 267 8.74 6.64 14.49
C GLY A 267 7.25 6.34 14.28
N MET A 268 6.65 6.88 13.22
CA MET A 268 5.25 6.60 12.86
C MET A 268 5.03 5.13 12.46
N THR A 269 5.96 4.52 11.73
CA THR A 269 5.93 3.10 11.38
C THR A 269 5.99 2.21 12.61
N ASN A 270 6.89 2.53 13.55
CA ASN A 270 7.00 1.78 14.79
C ASN A 270 5.76 1.94 15.68
N TYR A 271 5.10 3.11 15.64
CA TYR A 271 3.82 3.31 16.32
C TYR A 271 2.72 2.40 15.75
N SER A 272 2.59 2.30 14.43
CA SER A 272 1.64 1.37 13.80
C SER A 272 1.95 -0.09 14.18
N ASP A 273 3.23 -0.47 14.20
CA ASP A 273 3.67 -1.80 14.62
C ASP A 273 3.31 -2.10 16.09
N GLU A 274 3.37 -1.09 16.97
CA GLU A 274 2.92 -1.24 18.37
C GLU A 274 1.42 -1.49 18.46
N ILE A 275 0.59 -0.81 17.66
CA ILE A 275 -0.85 -1.09 17.59
C ILE A 275 -1.08 -2.53 17.14
N ILE A 276 -0.37 -2.99 16.10
CA ILE A 276 -0.47 -4.37 15.60
C ILE A 276 -0.08 -5.37 16.68
N GLY A 277 0.99 -5.11 17.43
CA GLY A 277 1.38 -5.94 18.57
C GLY A 277 0.28 -6.06 19.61
N LYS A 278 -0.36 -4.95 19.98
CA LYS A 278 -1.49 -4.95 20.93
C LYS A 278 -2.72 -5.71 20.42
N ILE A 279 -2.99 -5.68 19.10
CA ILE A 279 -4.05 -6.49 18.48
C ILE A 279 -3.71 -7.97 18.66
N ILE A 280 -2.49 -8.38 18.34
CA ILE A 280 -2.03 -9.77 18.49
C ILE A 280 -2.11 -10.22 19.94
N ASP A 281 -1.67 -9.39 20.87
CA ASP A 281 -1.74 -9.70 22.31
C ASP A 281 -3.19 -9.88 22.77
N LYS A 282 -4.11 -9.03 22.30
CA LYS A 282 -5.53 -9.15 22.64
C LYS A 282 -6.17 -10.43 22.10
N LEU A 283 -5.81 -10.88 20.90
CA LEU A 283 -6.25 -12.17 20.35
C LEU A 283 -5.71 -13.36 21.18
N LYS A 284 -4.47 -13.26 21.67
CA LYS A 284 -3.87 -14.26 22.55
C LYS A 284 -4.58 -14.29 23.90
N GLU A 285 -4.90 -13.16 24.50
CA GLU A 285 -5.69 -13.04 25.74
C GLU A 285 -7.09 -13.69 25.60
N LYS A 286 -7.73 -13.51 24.45
CA LYS A 286 -9.04 -14.11 24.13
C LYS A 286 -8.94 -15.59 23.73
N ASN A 287 -7.74 -16.16 23.62
CA ASN A 287 -7.48 -17.54 23.19
C ASN A 287 -8.01 -17.85 21.77
N VAL A 288 -8.02 -16.86 20.87
CA VAL A 288 -8.47 -17.02 19.48
C VAL A 288 -7.35 -16.81 18.46
N TYR A 289 -6.14 -16.47 18.89
CA TYR A 289 -5.01 -16.17 18.01
C TYR A 289 -4.66 -17.32 17.05
N ASP A 290 -4.64 -18.55 17.56
CA ASP A 290 -4.28 -19.74 16.77
C ASP A 290 -5.35 -20.09 15.74
N ASP A 291 -6.59 -19.70 15.96
CA ASP A 291 -7.72 -19.88 15.05
C ASP A 291 -8.00 -18.64 14.17
N THR A 292 -7.13 -17.65 14.19
CA THR A 292 -7.27 -16.40 13.42
C THR A 292 -6.26 -16.34 12.30
N MET A 293 -6.74 -16.08 11.08
CA MET A 293 -5.92 -15.65 9.97
C MET A 293 -5.59 -14.17 10.13
N ILE A 294 -4.31 -13.81 10.07
CA ILE A 294 -3.85 -12.42 10.11
C ILE A 294 -3.18 -12.08 8.79
N VAL A 295 -3.70 -11.07 8.11
CA VAL A 295 -3.13 -10.53 6.87
C VAL A 295 -2.62 -9.13 7.15
N PHE A 296 -1.36 -8.88 6.85
CA PHE A 296 -0.75 -7.56 6.92
C PHE A 296 -0.21 -7.15 5.56
N THR A 297 -0.51 -5.93 5.12
CA THR A 297 0.07 -5.31 3.92
C THR A 297 0.05 -3.79 4.04
N ALA A 298 0.66 -3.09 3.06
CA ALA A 298 0.50 -1.66 2.84
C ALA A 298 -0.14 -1.43 1.47
N ASP A 299 -0.79 -0.30 1.25
CA ASP A 299 -1.36 0.03 -0.06
C ASP A 299 -0.28 0.37 -1.10
N HIS A 300 0.77 1.05 -0.72
CA HIS A 300 2.00 1.36 -1.47
C HIS A 300 3.08 1.85 -0.50
N GLY A 301 4.30 2.08 -1.00
CA GLY A 301 5.40 2.64 -0.23
C GLY A 301 5.55 4.16 -0.38
N ASP A 302 6.77 4.66 -0.10
CA ASP A 302 7.16 6.07 -0.16
C ASP A 302 8.65 6.19 -0.54
N HIS A 303 9.00 7.20 -1.34
CA HIS A 303 10.36 7.44 -1.78
C HIS A 303 11.28 7.99 -0.68
N LEU A 304 10.78 8.81 0.18
CA LEU A 304 11.51 9.41 1.32
C LEU A 304 12.87 10.00 0.96
N GLY A 305 12.96 10.70 -0.17
CA GLY A 305 14.18 11.32 -0.69
C GLY A 305 15.00 10.45 -1.64
N GLN A 306 14.76 9.14 -1.71
CA GLN A 306 15.41 8.28 -2.71
C GLN A 306 14.98 8.71 -4.12
N HIS A 307 15.88 8.59 -5.09
CA HIS A 307 15.72 9.13 -6.45
C HIS A 307 15.42 10.64 -6.51
N LYS A 308 15.71 11.39 -5.42
CA LYS A 308 15.27 12.79 -5.27
C LYS A 308 13.76 12.93 -5.48
N MET A 309 12.98 12.07 -4.79
CA MET A 309 11.53 12.00 -4.82
C MET A 309 10.95 11.88 -3.41
N PHE A 310 9.70 12.32 -3.22
CA PHE A 310 8.97 12.17 -1.97
C PHE A 310 7.54 11.70 -2.24
N GLN A 311 6.97 10.95 -1.31
CA GLN A 311 5.73 10.21 -1.43
C GLN A 311 5.82 9.10 -2.49
N LYS A 312 4.78 8.90 -3.28
CA LYS A 312 4.49 7.83 -4.23
C LYS A 312 4.47 8.37 -5.67
N MET A 313 3.66 7.81 -6.56
CA MET A 313 3.35 8.30 -7.90
C MET A 313 4.41 7.96 -8.97
N GLU A 314 5.38 7.10 -8.63
CA GLU A 314 6.39 6.57 -9.55
C GLU A 314 6.45 5.04 -9.48
N MET A 315 7.19 4.42 -10.43
CA MET A 315 7.25 2.96 -10.57
C MET A 315 8.50 2.32 -9.93
N TYR A 316 9.24 3.06 -9.12
CA TYR A 316 10.36 2.51 -8.35
C TYR A 316 9.87 1.62 -7.21
N ASP A 317 10.67 0.62 -6.83
CA ASP A 317 10.31 -0.34 -5.76
C ASP A 317 9.97 0.34 -4.43
N GLN A 318 10.56 1.51 -4.14
CA GLN A 318 10.23 2.30 -2.95
C GLN A 318 8.74 2.65 -2.85
N ALA A 319 8.06 2.80 -4.00
CA ALA A 319 6.64 3.15 -4.06
C ALA A 319 5.73 1.96 -4.38
N ILE A 320 6.17 1.02 -5.25
CA ILE A 320 5.29 -0.05 -5.72
C ILE A 320 5.49 -1.40 -5.03
N LYS A 321 6.64 -1.64 -4.41
CA LYS A 321 6.88 -2.85 -3.62
C LYS A 321 6.38 -2.66 -2.19
N ILE A 322 5.62 -3.63 -1.70
CA ILE A 322 4.89 -3.53 -0.43
C ILE A 322 5.23 -4.69 0.49
N PRO A 323 5.11 -4.53 1.80
CA PRO A 323 5.13 -5.67 2.70
C PRO A 323 3.87 -6.51 2.50
N LEU A 324 4.00 -7.84 2.56
CA LEU A 324 2.87 -8.75 2.61
C LEU A 324 3.23 -9.93 3.50
N ILE A 325 2.48 -10.08 4.59
CA ILE A 325 2.63 -11.16 5.56
C ILE A 325 1.25 -11.79 5.77
N ILE A 326 1.17 -13.12 5.72
CA ILE A 326 -0.06 -13.85 5.97
C ILE A 326 0.23 -14.95 7.01
N LYS A 327 -0.27 -14.79 8.22
CA LYS A 327 -0.31 -15.86 9.22
C LYS A 327 -1.61 -16.62 9.08
N MET A 328 -1.52 -17.91 8.86
CA MET A 328 -2.69 -18.78 8.72
C MET A 328 -2.65 -19.89 9.75
N PRO A 329 -3.80 -20.23 10.37
CA PRO A 329 -3.90 -21.42 11.20
C PRO A 329 -3.45 -22.67 10.43
N GLU A 330 -2.64 -23.50 11.08
CA GLU A 330 -2.20 -24.80 10.54
C GLU A 330 -1.25 -24.72 9.31
N VAL A 331 -0.73 -23.53 8.95
CA VAL A 331 0.27 -23.35 7.89
C VAL A 331 1.58 -22.93 8.53
N GLU A 332 2.64 -23.66 8.22
CA GLU A 332 3.99 -23.36 8.71
C GLU A 332 4.55 -22.09 8.11
N LYS A 333 5.51 -21.46 8.80
CA LYS A 333 6.18 -20.27 8.29
C LYS A 333 6.90 -20.56 6.98
N GLN A 334 6.82 -19.61 6.07
CA GLN A 334 7.46 -19.68 4.76
C GLN A 334 7.99 -18.30 4.36
N LYS A 335 9.04 -18.32 3.53
CA LYS A 335 9.55 -17.12 2.88
C LYS A 335 9.50 -17.32 1.37
N ILE A 336 8.61 -16.58 0.71
CA ILE A 336 8.28 -16.75 -0.70
C ILE A 336 8.92 -15.63 -1.51
N LYS A 337 9.77 -16.02 -2.48
CA LYS A 337 10.49 -15.08 -3.37
C LYS A 337 9.78 -14.84 -4.71
N CYS A 338 8.73 -15.58 -4.99
CA CYS A 338 7.93 -15.37 -6.20
C CYS A 338 7.28 -13.96 -6.18
N ASN A 339 7.18 -13.34 -7.33
CA ASN A 339 6.44 -12.10 -7.48
C ASN A 339 4.95 -12.33 -7.22
N VAL A 340 4.33 -11.51 -6.37
CA VAL A 340 2.89 -11.55 -6.09
C VAL A 340 2.29 -10.15 -6.18
N SER A 341 1.00 -10.09 -6.45
CA SER A 341 0.26 -8.83 -6.60
C SER A 341 -0.77 -8.66 -5.49
N HIS A 342 -1.14 -7.44 -5.17
CA HIS A 342 -2.34 -7.16 -4.37
C HIS A 342 -3.58 -7.91 -4.86
N LEU A 343 -3.68 -8.15 -6.17
CA LEU A 343 -4.82 -8.85 -6.78
C LEU A 343 -4.95 -10.31 -6.31
N ASP A 344 -3.85 -10.92 -5.88
CA ASP A 344 -3.81 -12.32 -5.45
C ASP A 344 -4.29 -12.50 -4.01
N VAL A 345 -4.30 -11.43 -3.23
CA VAL A 345 -4.58 -11.48 -1.79
C VAL A 345 -6.01 -11.96 -1.53
N VAL A 346 -7.01 -11.34 -2.15
CA VAL A 346 -8.43 -11.69 -1.94
C VAL A 346 -8.75 -13.10 -2.39
N PRO A 347 -8.45 -13.55 -3.63
CA PRO A 347 -8.72 -14.92 -4.02
C PRO A 347 -7.99 -15.95 -3.15
N THR A 348 -6.77 -15.65 -2.67
CA THR A 348 -6.03 -16.53 -1.75
C THR A 348 -6.74 -16.69 -0.41
N ILE A 349 -7.16 -15.57 0.20
CA ILE A 349 -7.87 -15.58 1.48
C ILE A 349 -9.18 -16.36 1.37
N LEU A 350 -10.00 -16.05 0.36
CA LEU A 350 -11.30 -16.69 0.18
C LEU A 350 -11.18 -18.20 -0.06
N ASP A 351 -10.14 -18.61 -0.81
CA ASP A 351 -9.84 -20.02 -1.05
C ASP A 351 -9.41 -20.75 0.24
N PHE A 352 -8.54 -20.14 1.07
CA PHE A 352 -8.19 -20.71 2.37
C PHE A 352 -9.39 -20.83 3.33
N LEU A 353 -10.31 -19.88 3.27
CA LEU A 353 -11.55 -19.91 4.05
C LEU A 353 -12.63 -20.82 3.45
N ASN A 354 -12.36 -21.47 2.30
CA ASN A 354 -13.28 -22.30 1.54
C ASN A 354 -14.60 -21.58 1.18
N ILE A 355 -14.50 -20.29 0.85
CA ILE A 355 -15.63 -19.47 0.38
C ILE A 355 -15.75 -19.64 -1.13
N ASP A 356 -16.92 -20.06 -1.60
CA ASP A 356 -17.17 -20.29 -3.04
C ASP A 356 -17.24 -18.96 -3.81
N VAL A 357 -16.41 -18.84 -4.83
CA VAL A 357 -16.29 -17.65 -5.68
C VAL A 357 -16.44 -17.97 -7.18
N LYS A 358 -17.07 -19.14 -7.51
CA LYS A 358 -17.14 -19.66 -8.89
C LYS A 358 -17.74 -18.68 -9.91
N ASP A 359 -18.68 -17.85 -9.46
CA ASP A 359 -19.38 -16.89 -10.32
C ASP A 359 -18.68 -15.51 -10.34
N TYR A 360 -17.50 -15.37 -9.71
CA TYR A 360 -16.76 -14.13 -9.68
C TYR A 360 -15.38 -14.28 -10.32
N SER A 361 -15.02 -13.36 -11.19
CA SER A 361 -13.72 -13.34 -11.87
C SER A 361 -12.80 -12.32 -11.21
N PHE A 362 -11.75 -12.78 -10.57
CA PHE A 362 -10.64 -11.95 -10.10
C PHE A 362 -9.65 -11.69 -11.26
N ASP A 363 -8.89 -10.59 -11.17
CA ASP A 363 -7.75 -10.33 -12.05
C ASP A 363 -6.45 -10.93 -11.50
N GLY A 364 -6.44 -11.29 -10.22
CA GLY A 364 -5.41 -12.10 -9.57
C GLY A 364 -5.80 -13.58 -9.49
N GLU A 365 -4.96 -14.39 -8.88
CA GLU A 365 -5.15 -15.82 -8.68
C GLU A 365 -4.89 -16.25 -7.25
N SER A 366 -5.52 -17.33 -6.80
CA SER A 366 -5.24 -17.91 -5.48
C SER A 366 -3.84 -18.50 -5.45
N LEU A 367 -3.11 -18.22 -4.39
CA LEU A 367 -1.78 -18.78 -4.11
C LEU A 367 -1.83 -19.98 -3.18
N LYS A 368 -3.03 -20.44 -2.77
CA LYS A 368 -3.22 -21.50 -1.77
C LYS A 368 -2.50 -22.79 -2.14
N GLU A 369 -2.68 -23.28 -3.37
CA GLU A 369 -2.04 -24.50 -3.83
C GLU A 369 -0.51 -24.39 -3.77
N ASN A 370 0.04 -23.26 -4.27
CA ASN A 370 1.49 -23.01 -4.22
C ASN A 370 2.04 -22.90 -2.79
N ILE A 371 1.24 -22.34 -1.86
CA ILE A 371 1.62 -22.23 -0.44
C ILE A 371 1.65 -23.61 0.21
N LEU A 372 0.66 -24.46 -0.05
CA LEU A 372 0.52 -25.76 0.60
C LEU A 372 1.43 -26.83 0.00
N GLU A 373 1.60 -26.82 -1.32
CA GLU A 373 2.31 -27.88 -2.06
C GLU A 373 3.70 -27.42 -2.56
N GLY A 374 3.99 -26.12 -2.51
CA GLY A 374 5.17 -25.54 -3.15
C GLY A 374 4.96 -25.36 -4.67
N GLY A 375 6.04 -25.12 -5.41
CA GLY A 375 5.97 -25.03 -6.88
C GLY A 375 5.53 -23.65 -7.38
N PHE A 376 5.89 -22.58 -6.68
CA PHE A 376 5.72 -21.22 -7.20
C PHE A 376 6.45 -21.09 -8.56
N PRO A 377 5.80 -20.48 -9.56
CA PRO A 377 6.46 -20.20 -10.84
C PRO A 377 7.68 -19.28 -10.62
N GLU A 378 8.83 -19.65 -11.19
CA GLU A 378 10.03 -18.82 -11.10
C GLU A 378 9.82 -17.41 -11.68
N ASN A 379 8.94 -17.29 -12.66
CA ASN A 379 8.80 -16.11 -13.53
C ASN A 379 7.37 -15.58 -13.57
N ARG A 380 6.82 -15.23 -12.41
CA ARG A 380 5.49 -14.62 -12.35
C ARG A 380 5.56 -13.16 -12.76
N THR A 381 4.67 -12.75 -13.67
CA THR A 381 4.63 -11.38 -14.20
C THR A 381 3.73 -10.49 -13.35
N ILE A 382 4.23 -9.33 -12.98
CA ILE A 382 3.47 -8.28 -12.27
C ILE A 382 3.25 -7.09 -13.19
N TYR A 383 2.08 -6.47 -13.05
CA TYR A 383 1.71 -5.24 -13.74
C TYR A 383 1.30 -4.17 -12.74
N CYS A 384 1.77 -2.94 -12.99
CA CYS A 384 1.41 -1.77 -12.20
C CYS A 384 1.11 -0.60 -13.13
N GLN A 385 0.22 0.31 -12.70
CA GLN A 385 -0.14 1.48 -13.48
C GLN A 385 -0.16 2.76 -12.65
N TYR A 386 0.03 3.89 -13.33
CA TYR A 386 -0.22 5.23 -12.82
C TYR A 386 -0.88 6.05 -13.92
N SER A 387 -1.84 6.90 -13.58
CA SER A 387 -2.61 7.63 -14.59
C SER A 387 -2.86 9.10 -14.26
N GLY A 388 -2.10 9.65 -13.34
CA GLY A 388 -2.31 10.97 -12.71
C GLY A 388 -2.76 10.82 -11.28
N ASN A 389 -2.84 11.91 -10.51
CA ASN A 389 -3.08 11.80 -9.07
C ASN A 389 -4.50 12.22 -8.64
N GLN A 390 -4.77 13.52 -8.49
CA GLN A 390 -6.00 13.93 -7.78
C GLN A 390 -7.15 14.39 -8.68
N VAL A 391 -6.86 15.05 -9.79
CA VAL A 391 -7.87 15.83 -10.49
C VAL A 391 -8.17 15.31 -11.87
N ALA A 392 -7.19 14.76 -12.56
CA ALA A 392 -7.37 14.28 -13.93
C ALA A 392 -6.35 13.22 -14.32
N ILE A 393 -6.73 12.45 -15.32
CA ILE A 393 -5.87 11.50 -16.01
C ILE A 393 -4.95 12.30 -16.94
N GLY A 394 -3.64 12.07 -16.86
CA GLY A 394 -2.72 12.82 -17.73
C GLY A 394 -1.28 12.37 -17.74
N ASP A 395 -0.69 12.13 -16.61
CA ASP A 395 0.67 11.60 -16.47
C ASP A 395 0.58 10.07 -16.41
N LEU A 396 0.80 9.41 -17.54
CA LEU A 396 0.49 7.98 -17.69
C LEU A 396 1.74 7.13 -17.66
N ARG A 397 1.76 6.13 -16.78
CA ARG A 397 2.82 5.10 -16.73
C ARG A 397 2.21 3.72 -16.69
N ARG A 398 2.88 2.78 -17.33
CA ARG A 398 2.55 1.35 -17.29
C ARG A 398 3.83 0.56 -17.04
N CYS A 399 3.78 -0.33 -16.10
CA CYS A 399 4.94 -1.08 -15.63
C CYS A 399 4.68 -2.58 -15.73
N ILE A 400 5.73 -3.32 -16.10
CA ILE A 400 5.79 -4.79 -16.06
C ILE A 400 7.06 -5.22 -15.36
N ILE A 401 6.93 -6.21 -14.46
CA ILE A 401 8.05 -6.84 -13.75
C ILE A 401 8.03 -8.33 -14.06
N GLU A 402 9.13 -8.84 -14.61
CA GLU A 402 9.29 -10.26 -14.90
C GLU A 402 10.78 -10.63 -14.99
N ASN A 403 11.15 -11.82 -14.51
CA ASN A 403 12.51 -12.37 -14.63
C ASN A 403 13.62 -11.45 -14.07
N GLY A 404 13.33 -10.74 -12.99
CA GLY A 404 14.29 -9.81 -12.38
C GLY A 404 14.46 -8.49 -13.14
N TYR A 405 13.68 -8.25 -14.19
CA TYR A 405 13.65 -6.98 -14.90
C TYR A 405 12.35 -6.23 -14.69
N LYS A 406 12.46 -4.90 -14.60
CA LYS A 406 11.32 -3.96 -14.58
C LYS A 406 11.40 -3.09 -15.83
N TYR A 407 10.32 -3.07 -16.62
CA TYR A 407 10.17 -2.15 -17.73
C TYR A 407 9.02 -1.17 -17.44
N VAL A 408 9.27 0.11 -17.65
CA VAL A 408 8.28 1.18 -17.51
C VAL A 408 8.15 1.94 -18.83
N TRP A 409 6.93 2.09 -19.26
CA TRP A 409 6.55 2.97 -20.36
C TRP A 409 5.82 4.21 -19.80
N ASP A 410 6.07 5.39 -20.38
CA ASP A 410 5.28 6.59 -20.14
C ASP A 410 4.79 7.26 -21.43
N ASN A 411 3.81 8.15 -21.31
CA ASN A 411 3.21 8.84 -22.45
C ASN A 411 4.04 10.04 -22.98
N GLU A 412 5.21 10.32 -22.41
CA GLU A 412 6.15 11.34 -22.90
C GLU A 412 7.35 10.76 -23.64
N ASN A 413 7.22 9.53 -24.14
CA ASN A 413 8.29 8.77 -24.79
C ASN A 413 9.47 8.44 -23.87
N GLY A 414 9.24 8.44 -22.55
CA GLY A 414 10.20 7.95 -21.58
C GLY A 414 10.05 6.43 -21.41
N GLU A 415 11.13 5.70 -21.67
CA GLU A 415 11.19 4.26 -21.34
C GLU A 415 12.25 4.03 -20.28
N GLU A 416 11.97 3.14 -19.34
CA GLU A 416 12.95 2.72 -18.35
C GLU A 416 13.01 1.20 -18.32
N LEU A 417 14.21 0.68 -18.12
CA LEU A 417 14.50 -0.73 -17.91
C LEU A 417 15.49 -0.87 -16.77
N PHE A 418 15.13 -1.61 -15.75
CA PHE A 418 16.00 -1.86 -14.58
C PHE A 418 16.26 -3.35 -14.41
N ASP A 419 17.49 -3.71 -14.03
CA ASP A 419 17.89 -5.04 -13.58
C ASP A 419 17.77 -5.10 -12.07
N LEU A 420 16.66 -5.62 -11.55
CA LEU A 420 16.37 -5.68 -10.11
C LEU A 420 17.24 -6.66 -9.33
N ILE A 421 18.02 -7.52 -10.03
CA ILE A 421 18.93 -8.47 -9.41
C ILE A 421 20.26 -7.78 -9.08
N ASN A 422 20.81 -7.05 -10.04
CA ASN A 422 22.14 -6.43 -9.95
C ASN A 422 22.07 -4.95 -9.53
N ASP A 423 20.93 -4.29 -9.73
CA ASP A 423 20.68 -2.88 -9.38
C ASP A 423 19.41 -2.77 -8.51
N LYS A 424 19.49 -3.18 -7.28
CA LYS A 424 18.35 -3.19 -6.33
C LYS A 424 17.81 -1.82 -6.00
N LEU A 425 18.60 -0.77 -6.24
CA LEU A 425 18.18 0.62 -6.01
C LEU A 425 17.67 1.30 -7.28
N GLU A 426 17.67 0.58 -8.42
CA GLU A 426 17.17 1.09 -9.70
C GLU A 426 17.86 2.39 -10.16
N MET A 427 19.19 2.43 -9.99
CA MET A 427 19.99 3.62 -10.27
C MET A 427 20.44 3.74 -11.74
N ASN A 428 20.30 2.67 -12.53
CA ASN A 428 20.77 2.63 -13.90
C ASN A 428 19.62 2.30 -14.86
N ASN A 429 19.10 3.30 -15.57
CA ASN A 429 18.13 3.05 -16.62
C ASN A 429 18.83 2.46 -17.86
N LEU A 430 18.58 1.21 -18.14
CA LEU A 430 19.16 0.39 -19.20
C LEU A 430 18.30 0.37 -20.49
N ALA A 431 17.27 1.21 -20.60
CA ALA A 431 16.34 1.19 -21.74
C ALA A 431 17.01 1.43 -23.10
N ASN A 432 18.19 2.10 -23.11
CA ASN A 432 18.98 2.36 -24.31
C ASN A 432 20.20 1.44 -24.47
N ASP A 433 20.36 0.44 -23.60
CA ASP A 433 21.41 -0.54 -23.71
C ASP A 433 21.16 -1.49 -24.90
N ALA A 434 22.14 -1.57 -25.80
CA ALA A 434 22.04 -2.39 -27.01
C ALA A 434 21.99 -3.89 -26.70
N GLU A 435 22.65 -4.34 -25.63
CA GLU A 435 22.69 -5.74 -25.23
C GLU A 435 21.34 -6.20 -24.64
N LEU A 436 20.56 -5.28 -24.05
CA LEU A 436 19.25 -5.56 -23.44
C LEU A 436 18.07 -5.25 -24.34
N LYS A 437 18.30 -4.90 -25.61
CA LYS A 437 17.24 -4.57 -26.57
C LYS A 437 16.18 -5.65 -26.72
N GLU A 438 16.58 -6.93 -26.72
CA GLU A 438 15.64 -8.05 -26.83
C GLU A 438 14.80 -8.22 -25.56
N VAL A 439 15.42 -8.07 -24.39
CA VAL A 439 14.72 -8.10 -23.08
C VAL A 439 13.67 -6.99 -23.02
N LYS A 440 14.06 -5.76 -23.36
CA LYS A 440 13.14 -4.61 -23.41
C LYS A 440 11.96 -4.87 -24.34
N LEU A 441 12.24 -5.34 -25.58
CA LEU A 441 11.20 -5.60 -26.58
C LEU A 441 10.22 -6.69 -26.13
N LYS A 442 10.72 -7.76 -25.51
CA LYS A 442 9.89 -8.84 -24.95
C LYS A 442 8.95 -8.30 -23.87
N LEU A 443 9.47 -7.53 -22.90
CA LEU A 443 8.66 -6.96 -21.82
C LEU A 443 7.63 -5.95 -22.35
N LYS A 444 8.03 -5.09 -23.28
CA LYS A 444 7.14 -4.13 -23.94
C LYS A 444 5.99 -4.84 -24.66
N ASN A 445 6.25 -5.91 -25.42
CA ASN A 445 5.22 -6.67 -26.11
C ASN A 445 4.26 -7.36 -25.14
N LYS A 446 4.78 -7.98 -24.06
CA LYS A 446 3.94 -8.54 -23.00
C LYS A 446 3.06 -7.48 -22.34
N LEU A 447 3.62 -6.34 -22.02
CA LEU A 447 2.86 -5.22 -21.46
C LEU A 447 1.74 -4.80 -22.42
N LYS A 448 2.04 -4.64 -23.70
CA LYS A 448 1.04 -4.33 -24.73
C LYS A 448 -0.08 -5.37 -24.82
N GLU A 449 0.25 -6.64 -24.78
CA GLU A 449 -0.74 -7.75 -24.76
C GLU A 449 -1.64 -7.67 -23.53
N PHE A 450 -1.05 -7.44 -22.36
CA PHE A 450 -1.79 -7.26 -21.10
C PHE A 450 -2.76 -6.07 -21.18
N LEU A 451 -2.29 -4.90 -21.63
CA LEU A 451 -3.12 -3.70 -21.76
C LEU A 451 -4.29 -3.92 -22.72
N ASN A 452 -4.06 -4.60 -23.84
CA ASN A 452 -5.13 -4.96 -24.76
C ASN A 452 -6.13 -5.92 -24.13
N LYS A 453 -5.68 -6.96 -23.42
CA LYS A 453 -6.53 -7.93 -22.72
C LYS A 453 -7.40 -7.26 -21.64
N LYS A 454 -6.85 -6.25 -20.97
CA LYS A 454 -7.55 -5.50 -19.90
C LYS A 454 -8.37 -4.32 -20.43
N ASN A 455 -8.46 -4.11 -21.74
CA ASN A 455 -9.13 -2.97 -22.36
C ASN A 455 -8.62 -1.62 -21.79
N ASP A 456 -7.30 -1.53 -21.56
CA ASP A 456 -6.68 -0.28 -21.18
C ASP A 456 -6.81 0.73 -22.33
N TRP A 457 -7.12 1.98 -22.01
CA TRP A 457 -7.21 3.07 -23.01
C TRP A 457 -5.83 3.52 -23.52
N VAL A 458 -4.76 3.17 -22.79
CA VAL A 458 -3.37 3.46 -23.19
C VAL A 458 -2.95 2.50 -24.30
N LYS A 459 -2.35 3.06 -25.35
CA LYS A 459 -1.76 2.30 -26.47
C LYS A 459 -0.26 2.54 -26.51
N ILE A 460 0.54 1.49 -26.45
CA ILE A 460 2.00 1.52 -26.39
C ILE A 460 2.62 0.78 -27.61
#